data_c87e6b243ebb0d9a9cde5d9ebd3e6bee
#
_entry.id   c87e6b243ebb0d9a9cde5d9ebd3e6bee
#
_cell.length_a   1.000
_cell.length_b   1.000
_cell.length_c   1.000
_cell.angle_alpha   90.00
_cell.angle_beta   90.00
_cell.angle_gamma   90.00
#
_symmetry.space_group_name_H-M   'P 1'
#
loop_
_entity.id
_entity.type
_entity.pdbx_description
1 polymer ?
#
loop_
_entity_poly.entity_id
_entity_poly.type
_entity_poly.pdbx_seq_one_letter_code
_entity_poly.pdbx_strand_id
1 'polypeptide(L)'
;MRTRLLFLLAAVSLCALPPRGAEAHPNARFYRGDVTVSTSWEGVIRLTGKLVIREGVTVTVEPGTEVLVQPGEENDIEVRGRLLVRGIPEKLVLFDTAGGCAAGPWGGIRFLPGSAGVLDHVRVRCAGGGVSGDLAGVTRAGLAIESGK
;
A
#
# COMPACT_ATOMS: atom_id res chain seq x y z
N MET A 1 12.40 0.04 73.15
CA MET A 1 12.20 -0.75 71.93
C MET A 1 11.56 0.15 70.86
N ARG A 2 12.31 0.55 69.87
CA ARG A 2 11.77 1.40 68.78
C ARG A 2 11.65 0.54 67.52
N THR A 3 10.41 0.21 67.21
CA THR A 3 10.09 -0.50 65.97
C THR A 3 10.09 0.49 64.81
N ARG A 4 11.08 0.39 63.90
CA ARG A 4 11.07 1.15 62.66
C ARG A 4 10.24 0.42 61.65
N LEU A 5 9.10 1.00 61.28
CA LEU A 5 8.27 0.56 60.19
C LEU A 5 8.89 1.02 58.88
N LEU A 6 9.38 0.05 58.12
CA LEU A 6 9.94 0.30 56.76
C LEU A 6 8.73 0.35 55.80
N PHE A 7 8.40 1.55 55.33
CA PHE A 7 7.49 1.69 54.18
C PHE A 7 8.22 1.33 52.90
N LEU A 8 7.91 0.18 52.33
CA LEU A 8 8.28 -0.18 50.98
C LEU A 8 7.38 0.58 50.02
N LEU A 9 7.87 1.64 49.40
CA LEU A 9 7.21 2.25 48.23
C LEU A 9 7.42 1.31 47.03
N ALA A 10 6.38 0.57 46.69
CA ALA A 10 6.31 -0.12 45.39
C ALA A 10 6.09 0.91 44.31
N ALA A 11 7.16 1.24 43.54
CA ALA A 11 7.05 2.01 42.34
C ALA A 11 6.32 1.18 41.27
N VAL A 12 5.04 1.45 41.06
CA VAL A 12 4.29 0.93 39.93
C VAL A 12 4.83 1.62 38.70
N SER A 13 5.73 0.94 38.00
CA SER A 13 6.18 1.37 36.67
C SER A 13 5.01 1.20 35.72
N LEU A 14 4.32 2.31 35.42
CA LEU A 14 3.30 2.38 34.40
C LEU A 14 4.01 2.22 33.04
N CYS A 15 4.10 0.98 32.57
CA CYS A 15 4.57 0.70 31.22
C CYS A 15 3.56 1.29 30.24
N ALA A 16 3.87 2.49 29.72
CA ALA A 16 3.09 3.09 28.65
C ALA A 16 3.17 2.18 27.43
N LEU A 17 2.04 1.57 27.07
CA LEU A 17 1.90 0.84 25.81
C LEU A 17 2.17 1.82 24.66
N PRO A 18 3.02 1.48 23.69
CA PRO A 18 3.20 2.33 22.53
C PRO A 18 1.88 2.47 21.77
N PRO A 19 1.62 3.63 21.15
CA PRO A 19 0.40 3.82 20.38
C PRO A 19 0.31 2.77 19.27
N ARG A 20 -0.80 2.04 19.20
CA ARG A 20 -1.15 1.17 18.09
C ARG A 20 -1.27 2.03 16.83
N GLY A 21 -0.22 2.14 16.03
CA GLY A 21 -0.30 2.95 14.80
C GLY A 21 0.91 2.91 13.89
N ALA A 22 1.97 2.23 14.25
CA ALA A 22 3.13 2.08 13.38
C ALA A 22 3.69 0.67 13.56
N GLU A 23 2.98 -0.34 13.09
CA GLU A 23 3.60 -1.64 12.88
C GLU A 23 4.60 -1.46 11.74
N ALA A 24 5.87 -1.28 12.11
CA ALA A 24 6.95 -1.39 11.17
C ALA A 24 6.98 -2.85 10.72
N HIS A 25 6.43 -3.13 9.52
CA HIS A 25 6.57 -4.43 8.89
C HIS A 25 8.07 -4.59 8.58
N PRO A 26 8.80 -5.48 9.27
CA PRO A 26 10.27 -5.55 9.16
C PRO A 26 10.75 -5.95 7.75
N ASN A 27 9.86 -6.42 6.91
CA ASN A 27 10.13 -6.86 5.54
C ASN A 27 9.47 -5.98 4.47
N ALA A 28 9.04 -4.76 4.81
CA ALA A 28 8.46 -3.86 3.82
C ALA A 28 9.51 -3.43 2.80
N ARG A 29 9.20 -3.54 1.51
CA ARG A 29 10.01 -2.99 0.42
C ARG A 29 9.51 -1.61 0.06
N PHE A 30 10.43 -0.68 -0.19
CA PHE A 30 10.12 0.71 -0.50
C PHE A 30 10.44 1.01 -1.96
N TYR A 31 9.51 1.68 -2.63
CA TYR A 31 9.67 2.12 -4.03
C TYR A 31 9.23 3.57 -4.19
N ARG A 32 9.87 4.26 -5.13
CA ARG A 32 9.49 5.59 -5.63
C ARG A 32 10.19 5.85 -6.97
N GLY A 33 9.59 6.71 -7.78
CA GLY A 33 10.17 7.08 -9.08
C GLY A 33 10.00 6.01 -10.14
N ASP A 34 10.99 5.86 -11.00
CA ASP A 34 10.91 5.01 -12.18
C ASP A 34 11.26 3.55 -11.87
N VAL A 35 10.37 2.63 -12.21
CA VAL A 35 10.66 1.20 -12.28
C VAL A 35 11.14 0.88 -13.69
N THR A 36 12.42 0.56 -13.82
CA THR A 36 13.12 0.34 -15.10
C THR A 36 13.43 -1.13 -15.36
N VAL A 37 13.23 -2.00 -14.36
CA VAL A 37 13.47 -3.44 -14.44
C VAL A 37 12.20 -4.17 -14.01
N SER A 38 11.80 -5.18 -14.78
CA SER A 38 10.65 -6.02 -14.44
C SER A 38 10.87 -6.71 -13.09
N THR A 39 9.86 -6.67 -12.25
CA THR A 39 9.94 -7.13 -10.87
C THR A 39 8.63 -7.74 -10.40
N SER A 40 8.71 -8.55 -9.34
CA SER A 40 7.55 -9.08 -8.64
C SER A 40 7.46 -8.51 -7.22
N TRP A 41 6.26 -8.15 -6.82
CA TRP A 41 5.94 -7.63 -5.50
C TRP A 41 5.14 -8.65 -4.71
N GLU A 42 5.60 -8.91 -3.49
CA GLU A 42 4.93 -9.76 -2.52
C GLU A 42 5.06 -9.17 -1.11
N GLY A 43 4.12 -9.46 -0.24
CA GLY A 43 4.09 -8.98 1.14
C GLY A 43 3.69 -7.51 1.22
N VAL A 44 4.43 -6.70 1.97
CA VAL A 44 4.12 -5.28 2.14
C VAL A 44 5.05 -4.42 1.28
N ILE A 45 4.45 -3.67 0.38
CA ILE A 45 5.12 -2.70 -0.51
C ILE A 45 4.73 -1.30 -0.05
N ARG A 46 5.71 -0.43 0.14
CA ARG A 46 5.49 0.98 0.47
C ARG A 46 5.94 1.87 -0.67
N LEU A 47 5.01 2.67 -1.18
CA LEU A 47 5.30 3.70 -2.16
C LEU A 47 5.44 5.04 -1.45
N THR A 48 6.65 5.61 -1.48
CA THR A 48 6.98 6.87 -0.78
C THR A 48 6.94 8.08 -1.71
N GLY A 49 6.23 7.98 -2.81
CA GLY A 49 6.07 9.01 -3.82
C GLY A 49 5.43 8.45 -5.08
N LYS A 50 5.35 9.27 -6.12
CA LYS A 50 4.91 8.85 -7.45
C LYS A 50 5.77 7.70 -7.96
N LEU A 51 5.12 6.70 -8.57
CA LEU A 51 5.77 5.56 -9.22
C LEU A 51 5.45 5.55 -10.70
N VAL A 52 6.44 5.32 -11.54
CA VAL A 52 6.26 5.18 -12.98
C VAL A 52 6.80 3.82 -13.44
N ILE A 53 5.91 2.97 -13.94
CA ILE A 53 6.30 1.71 -14.58
C ILE A 53 6.62 2.02 -16.05
N ARG A 54 7.90 1.95 -16.40
CA ARG A 54 8.37 2.36 -17.73
C ARG A 54 7.91 1.40 -18.84
N GLU A 55 7.93 1.89 -20.07
CA GLU A 55 7.66 1.08 -21.26
C GLU A 55 8.56 -0.16 -21.30
N GLY A 56 8.00 -1.30 -21.70
CA GLY A 56 8.71 -2.59 -21.73
C GLY A 56 8.93 -3.25 -20.37
N VAL A 57 8.60 -2.57 -19.27
CA VAL A 57 8.73 -3.10 -17.91
C VAL A 57 7.41 -3.71 -17.44
N THR A 58 7.50 -4.87 -16.80
CA THR A 58 6.37 -5.55 -16.16
C THR A 58 6.56 -5.58 -14.65
N VAL A 59 5.58 -5.06 -13.93
CA VAL A 59 5.46 -5.26 -12.48
C VAL A 59 4.35 -6.28 -12.24
N THR A 60 4.69 -7.37 -11.58
CA THR A 60 3.74 -8.41 -11.15
C THR A 60 3.49 -8.25 -9.66
N VAL A 61 2.23 -8.22 -9.26
CA VAL A 61 1.82 -8.14 -7.85
C VAL A 61 1.16 -9.45 -7.46
N GLU A 62 1.78 -10.15 -6.53
CA GLU A 62 1.38 -11.49 -6.12
C GLU A 62 0.17 -11.47 -5.16
N PRO A 63 -0.57 -12.58 -5.05
CA PRO A 63 -1.74 -12.68 -4.17
C PRO A 63 -1.41 -12.31 -2.71
N GLY A 64 -2.30 -11.53 -2.08
CA GLY A 64 -2.16 -11.13 -0.67
C GLY A 64 -1.17 -9.98 -0.43
N THR A 65 -0.63 -9.38 -1.50
CA THR A 65 0.24 -8.21 -1.40
C THR A 65 -0.54 -6.98 -0.95
N GLU A 66 0.04 -6.21 -0.04
CA GLU A 66 -0.44 -4.90 0.38
C GLU A 66 0.47 -3.81 -0.16
N VAL A 67 -0.07 -2.94 -1.00
CA VAL A 67 0.64 -1.77 -1.53
C VAL A 67 0.12 -0.54 -0.81
N LEU A 68 0.96 0.04 0.05
CA LEU A 68 0.64 1.20 0.86
C LEU A 68 1.32 2.44 0.29
N VAL A 69 0.51 3.35 -0.21
CA VAL A 69 0.98 4.58 -0.88
C VAL A 69 0.98 5.73 0.10
N GLN A 70 2.03 6.54 0.10
CA GLN A 70 2.08 7.77 0.89
C GLN A 70 0.89 8.69 0.51
N PRO A 71 0.19 9.29 1.50
CA PRO A 71 -0.88 10.24 1.21
C PRO A 71 -0.42 11.36 0.30
N GLY A 72 -1.31 11.80 -0.59
CA GLY A 72 -1.10 12.86 -1.58
C GLY A 72 -1.58 12.44 -2.95
N GLU A 73 -2.39 13.27 -3.59
CA GLU A 73 -2.94 12.98 -4.93
C GLU A 73 -1.86 12.94 -6.02
N GLU A 74 -0.70 13.54 -5.77
CA GLU A 74 0.48 13.48 -6.63
C GLU A 74 1.19 12.12 -6.58
N ASN A 75 0.91 11.32 -5.54
CA ASN A 75 1.50 10.01 -5.34
C ASN A 75 0.63 8.96 -6.04
N ASP A 76 0.75 8.86 -7.34
CA ASP A 76 0.05 7.91 -8.20
C ASP A 76 0.99 6.81 -8.72
N ILE A 77 0.40 5.73 -9.23
CA ILE A 77 1.07 4.71 -10.00
C ILE A 77 0.76 4.97 -11.47
N GLU A 78 1.73 5.46 -12.22
CA GLU A 78 1.63 5.67 -13.65
C GLU A 78 2.15 4.45 -14.40
N VAL A 79 1.30 3.82 -15.20
CA VAL A 79 1.65 2.62 -15.96
C VAL A 79 1.87 3.00 -17.42
N ARG A 80 3.12 2.91 -17.88
CA ARG A 80 3.51 3.02 -19.29
C ARG A 80 3.85 1.66 -19.87
N GLY A 81 4.30 0.71 -19.06
CA GLY A 81 4.55 -0.67 -19.40
C GLY A 81 3.38 -1.58 -19.07
N ARG A 82 3.58 -2.51 -18.16
CA ARG A 82 2.57 -3.50 -17.79
C ARG A 82 2.47 -3.68 -16.28
N LEU A 83 1.25 -3.65 -15.76
CA LEU A 83 0.95 -3.97 -14.36
C LEU A 83 0.07 -5.21 -14.30
N LEU A 84 0.59 -6.31 -13.74
CA LEU A 84 -0.11 -7.57 -13.57
C LEU A 84 -0.40 -7.80 -12.10
N VAL A 85 -1.63 -7.54 -11.68
CA VAL A 85 -2.08 -7.79 -10.31
C VAL A 85 -2.84 -9.11 -10.28
N ARG A 86 -2.33 -10.08 -9.55
CA ARG A 86 -2.78 -11.48 -9.54
C ARG A 86 -3.35 -11.90 -8.20
N GLY A 87 -4.35 -11.15 -7.69
CA GLY A 87 -5.10 -11.58 -6.52
C GLY A 87 -5.93 -12.83 -6.79
N ILE A 88 -6.33 -13.48 -5.72
CA ILE A 88 -7.28 -14.59 -5.72
C ILE A 88 -8.36 -14.32 -4.67
N PRO A 89 -9.52 -14.98 -4.71
CA PRO A 89 -10.61 -14.71 -3.77
C PRO A 89 -10.19 -14.79 -2.30
N GLU A 90 -9.31 -15.73 -1.94
CA GLU A 90 -8.83 -15.96 -0.58
C GLU A 90 -7.67 -15.05 -0.18
N LYS A 91 -7.01 -14.39 -1.16
CA LYS A 91 -5.87 -13.49 -0.98
C LYS A 91 -5.96 -12.32 -1.94
N LEU A 92 -6.82 -11.36 -1.62
CA LEU A 92 -6.95 -10.14 -2.40
C LEU A 92 -5.63 -9.35 -2.36
N VAL A 93 -5.35 -8.64 -3.43
CA VAL A 93 -4.31 -7.60 -3.42
C VAL A 93 -4.96 -6.30 -2.98
N LEU A 94 -4.33 -5.59 -2.05
CA LEU A 94 -4.80 -4.32 -1.54
C LEU A 94 -3.88 -3.19 -2.00
N PHE A 95 -4.48 -2.13 -2.56
CA PHE A 95 -3.84 -0.83 -2.73
C PHE A 95 -4.55 0.16 -1.80
N ASP A 96 -3.82 0.77 -0.89
CA ASP A 96 -4.39 1.69 0.11
C ASP A 96 -3.43 2.84 0.41
N THR A 97 -3.94 3.85 1.09
CA THR A 97 -3.11 4.90 1.66
C THR A 97 -2.35 4.39 2.88
N ALA A 98 -1.08 4.71 3.01
CA ALA A 98 -0.32 4.45 4.22
C ALA A 98 -0.96 5.22 5.40
N GLY A 99 -1.39 4.48 6.42
CA GLY A 99 -2.16 5.05 7.53
C GLY A 99 -3.69 5.03 7.34
N GLY A 100 -4.17 4.46 6.24
CA GLY A 100 -5.59 4.34 5.91
C GLY A 100 -6.21 5.64 5.39
N CYS A 101 -7.50 5.61 5.06
CA CYS A 101 -8.21 6.72 4.43
C CYS A 101 -8.22 8.02 5.26
N ALA A 102 -8.12 7.91 6.58
CA ALA A 102 -8.05 9.07 7.47
C ALA A 102 -6.77 9.91 7.27
N ALA A 103 -5.70 9.29 6.74
CA ALA A 103 -4.45 9.98 6.43
C ALA A 103 -4.54 10.83 5.15
N GLY A 104 -5.57 10.66 4.36
CA GLY A 104 -5.81 11.35 3.09
C GLY A 104 -5.76 10.43 1.87
N PRO A 105 -6.25 10.90 0.72
CA PRO A 105 -6.24 10.12 -0.51
C PRO A 105 -4.83 10.05 -1.11
N TRP A 106 -4.62 9.05 -1.98
CA TRP A 106 -3.49 8.96 -2.89
C TRP A 106 -3.98 9.06 -4.34
N GLY A 107 -3.07 9.23 -5.31
CA GLY A 107 -3.43 9.56 -6.69
C GLY A 107 -4.17 8.48 -7.47
N GLY A 108 -3.99 7.21 -7.10
CA GLY A 108 -4.60 6.09 -7.82
C GLY A 108 -3.67 5.43 -8.83
N ILE A 109 -4.23 4.56 -9.69
CA ILE A 109 -3.51 3.84 -10.73
C ILE A 109 -3.94 4.40 -12.08
N ARG A 110 -3.01 4.93 -12.85
CA ARG A 110 -3.27 5.53 -14.14
C ARG A 110 -2.53 4.80 -15.26
N PHE A 111 -3.29 4.25 -16.19
CA PHE A 111 -2.76 3.59 -17.38
C PHE A 111 -2.61 4.59 -18.53
N LEU A 112 -1.42 4.69 -19.12
CA LEU A 112 -1.18 5.54 -20.28
C LEU A 112 -1.44 4.78 -21.59
N PRO A 113 -1.67 5.49 -22.72
CA PRO A 113 -1.84 4.86 -24.02
C PRO A 113 -0.70 3.89 -24.35
N GLY A 114 -1.03 2.69 -24.82
CA GLY A 114 -0.08 1.64 -25.12
C GLY A 114 0.35 0.78 -23.93
N SER A 115 -0.04 1.13 -22.71
CA SER A 115 0.17 0.27 -21.54
C SER A 115 -0.83 -0.88 -21.49
N ALA A 116 -0.53 -1.90 -20.69
CA ALA A 116 -1.41 -3.03 -20.48
C ALA A 116 -1.47 -3.43 -19.00
N GLY A 117 -2.50 -4.14 -18.61
CA GLY A 117 -2.64 -4.61 -17.25
C GLY A 117 -3.63 -5.74 -17.07
N VAL A 118 -3.47 -6.42 -15.96
CA VAL A 118 -4.46 -7.35 -15.41
C VAL A 118 -4.69 -6.94 -13.97
N LEU A 119 -5.95 -6.68 -13.60
CA LEU A 119 -6.36 -6.38 -12.23
C LEU A 119 -7.33 -7.47 -11.79
N ASP A 120 -6.80 -8.49 -11.15
CA ASP A 120 -7.57 -9.65 -10.72
C ASP A 120 -7.63 -9.70 -9.18
N HIS A 121 -8.85 -9.78 -8.64
CA HIS A 121 -9.15 -9.79 -7.20
C HIS A 121 -8.36 -8.72 -6.42
N VAL A 122 -8.60 -7.47 -6.81
CA VAL A 122 -7.91 -6.27 -6.30
C VAL A 122 -8.91 -5.38 -5.59
N ARG A 123 -8.50 -4.86 -4.45
CA ARG A 123 -9.19 -3.78 -3.76
C ARG A 123 -8.34 -2.51 -3.78
N VAL A 124 -8.87 -1.45 -4.35
CA VAL A 124 -8.23 -0.12 -4.39
C VAL A 124 -9.01 0.80 -3.46
N ARG A 125 -8.36 1.29 -2.41
CA ARG A 125 -8.97 2.13 -1.38
C ARG A 125 -8.34 3.51 -1.34
N CYS A 126 -9.15 4.49 -1.00
CA CYS A 126 -8.72 5.87 -0.74
C CYS A 126 -7.97 6.52 -1.90
N ALA A 127 -8.14 6.03 -3.11
CA ALA A 127 -7.54 6.56 -4.33
C ALA A 127 -8.40 7.70 -4.88
N GLY A 128 -7.88 8.91 -4.94
CA GLY A 128 -8.59 10.09 -5.48
C GLY A 128 -8.94 9.92 -6.96
N GLY A 129 -8.01 9.37 -7.75
CA GLY A 129 -8.21 9.08 -9.17
C GLY A 129 -8.72 7.65 -9.48
N GLY A 130 -8.84 6.77 -8.48
CA GLY A 130 -9.24 5.38 -8.68
C GLY A 130 -8.32 4.64 -9.63
N VAL A 131 -8.91 3.89 -10.59
CA VAL A 131 -8.20 3.30 -11.73
C VAL A 131 -8.66 4.03 -12.98
N SER A 132 -7.76 4.69 -13.67
CA SER A 132 -8.05 5.64 -14.74
C SER A 132 -7.10 5.54 -15.93
N GLY A 133 -7.35 6.37 -16.95
CA GLY A 133 -6.51 6.45 -18.16
C GLY A 133 -7.02 5.58 -19.28
N ASP A 134 -6.12 5.11 -20.14
CA ASP A 134 -6.43 4.21 -21.26
C ASP A 134 -6.55 2.76 -20.76
N LEU A 135 -7.79 2.31 -20.59
CA LEU A 135 -8.10 0.97 -20.08
C LEU A 135 -8.35 -0.07 -21.19
N ALA A 136 -8.12 0.26 -22.45
CA ALA A 136 -8.36 -0.67 -23.57
C ALA A 136 -7.50 -1.95 -23.48
N GLY A 137 -6.27 -1.84 -22.97
CA GLY A 137 -5.35 -2.95 -22.71
C GLY A 137 -5.44 -3.56 -21.31
N VAL A 138 -6.46 -3.22 -20.52
CA VAL A 138 -6.56 -3.63 -19.12
C VAL A 138 -7.71 -4.60 -18.89
N THR A 139 -7.37 -5.81 -18.47
CA THR A 139 -8.35 -6.82 -18.02
C THR A 139 -8.63 -6.61 -16.53
N ARG A 140 -9.92 -6.65 -16.17
CA ARG A 140 -10.38 -6.45 -14.79
C ARG A 140 -11.32 -7.59 -14.39
N ALA A 141 -10.96 -8.32 -13.34
CA ALA A 141 -11.78 -9.35 -12.74
C ALA A 141 -11.75 -9.18 -11.21
N GLY A 142 -12.89 -9.11 -10.56
CA GLY A 142 -12.96 -8.93 -9.10
C GLY A 142 -12.33 -7.62 -8.58
N LEU A 143 -12.34 -6.56 -9.39
CA LEU A 143 -11.85 -5.24 -8.99
C LEU A 143 -12.92 -4.51 -8.16
N ALA A 144 -12.56 -4.11 -6.94
CA ALA A 144 -13.34 -3.21 -6.10
C ALA A 144 -12.58 -1.89 -5.90
N ILE A 145 -13.27 -0.77 -6.13
CA ILE A 145 -12.74 0.57 -5.89
C ILE A 145 -13.56 1.19 -4.76
N GLU A 146 -12.92 1.49 -3.65
CA GLU A 146 -13.53 2.13 -2.48
C GLU A 146 -12.95 3.54 -2.35
N SER A 147 -13.73 4.54 -2.73
CA SER A 147 -13.40 5.95 -2.45
C SER A 147 -13.62 6.21 -0.96
N GLY A 148 -12.57 6.55 -0.24
CA GLY A 148 -12.68 7.02 1.14
C GLY A 148 -13.43 8.36 1.16
N LYS A 149 -14.57 8.34 1.80
CA LYS A 149 -15.23 9.59 2.24
C LYS A 149 -14.94 9.81 3.70
#